data_bb400666bf0c36f7d562fe8369920f91
#
_entry.id   bb400666bf0c36f7d562fe8369920f91
#
_cell.length_a   1.000
_cell.length_b   1.000
_cell.length_c   1.000
_cell.angle_alpha   90.00
_cell.angle_beta   90.00
_cell.angle_gamma   90.00
#
_symmetry.space_group_name_H-M   'P 1'
#
loop_
_entity.id
_entity.type
_entity.pdbx_description
1 polymer ?
#
loop_
_entity_poly.entity_id
_entity_poly.type
_entity_poly.pdbx_seq_one_letter_code
_entity_poly.pdbx_strand_id
1 'polypeptide(L)'
;MKKALIYLTFLILLTSCQTRQNVDFNTQIKPIINKKCISCHGGVKQSAGFSLLFKEEALGNTDEGSPAIIPGNANKSRMIKRFHENDPELRMPFENPPLSKDEIDLFTKWINQGANWGTHWAYIPPEKSEIPEVGKSFDKMGFLKNPIDNFIAAQLEDEKLVPNGKADKNILA
;
A
#
# COMPACT_ATOMS: atom_id res chain seq x y z
N MET A 1 1.27 28.07 -39.69
CA MET A 1 0.77 28.35 -38.33
C MET A 1 -0.36 27.41 -37.88
N LYS A 2 -1.43 27.18 -38.66
CA LYS A 2 -2.56 26.29 -38.28
C LYS A 2 -2.16 24.81 -37.98
N LYS A 3 -1.22 24.24 -38.77
CA LYS A 3 -0.75 22.85 -38.55
C LYS A 3 0.07 22.69 -37.26
N ALA A 4 0.90 23.68 -36.91
CA ALA A 4 1.66 23.65 -35.64
C ALA A 4 0.75 23.73 -34.40
N LEU A 5 -0.34 24.49 -34.49
CA LEU A 5 -1.33 24.60 -33.41
C LEU A 5 -2.07 23.27 -33.19
N ILE A 6 -2.40 22.53 -34.27
CA ILE A 6 -3.06 21.22 -34.19
C ILE A 6 -2.14 20.18 -33.55
N TYR A 7 -0.84 20.17 -33.85
CA TYR A 7 0.11 19.26 -33.22
C TYR A 7 0.33 19.60 -31.74
N LEU A 8 0.33 20.87 -31.38
CA LEU A 8 0.47 21.31 -29.99
C LEU A 8 -0.75 20.90 -29.14
N THR A 9 -1.97 21.06 -29.67
CA THR A 9 -3.20 20.61 -28.99
C THR A 9 -3.27 19.09 -28.88
N PHE A 10 -2.81 18.33 -29.86
CA PHE A 10 -2.75 16.87 -29.81
C PHE A 10 -1.72 16.37 -28.79
N LEU A 11 -0.58 17.06 -28.67
CA LEU A 11 0.45 16.70 -27.67
C LEU A 11 -0.03 16.93 -26.22
N ILE A 12 -0.83 17.97 -25.99
CA ILE A 12 -1.42 18.26 -24.67
C ILE A 12 -2.46 17.22 -24.25
N LEU A 13 -3.19 16.62 -25.20
CA LEU A 13 -4.18 15.59 -24.93
C LEU A 13 -3.55 14.23 -24.54
N LEU A 14 -2.30 13.97 -24.92
CA LEU A 14 -1.61 12.71 -24.59
C LEU A 14 -1.03 12.68 -23.16
N THR A 15 -0.90 13.82 -22.48
CA THR A 15 -0.31 13.90 -21.14
C THR A 15 -1.31 13.66 -19.99
N SER A 16 -2.60 13.45 -20.28
CA SER A 16 -3.66 13.41 -19.26
C SER A 16 -4.04 12.02 -18.75
N CYS A 17 -3.34 10.95 -19.11
CA CYS A 17 -3.64 9.61 -18.59
C CYS A 17 -2.71 9.22 -17.42
N GLN A 18 -2.72 10.00 -16.35
CA GLN A 18 -2.23 9.51 -15.06
C GLN A 18 -3.29 8.58 -14.50
N THR A 19 -3.05 7.29 -14.57
CA THR A 19 -3.81 6.30 -13.81
C THR A 19 -3.75 6.71 -12.34
N ARG A 20 -4.87 7.17 -11.78
CA ARG A 20 -4.98 7.40 -10.34
C ARG A 20 -4.83 6.04 -9.66
N GLN A 21 -3.61 5.71 -9.31
CA GLN A 21 -3.35 4.51 -8.53
C GLN A 21 -4.03 4.67 -7.17
N ASN A 22 -5.07 3.88 -6.94
CA ASN A 22 -5.76 3.87 -5.66
C ASN A 22 -4.83 3.29 -4.59
N VAL A 23 -4.87 3.92 -3.42
CA VAL A 23 -4.15 3.38 -2.26
C VAL A 23 -4.87 2.14 -1.76
N ASP A 24 -4.17 1.02 -1.71
CA ASP A 24 -4.67 -0.21 -1.12
C ASP A 24 -4.51 -0.19 0.40
N PHE A 25 -5.64 -0.30 1.10
CA PHE A 25 -5.65 -0.27 2.55
C PHE A 25 -4.88 -1.44 3.18
N ASN A 26 -5.09 -2.65 2.67
CA ASN A 26 -4.56 -3.86 3.29
C ASN A 26 -3.04 -3.96 3.17
N THR A 27 -2.50 -3.57 2.02
CA THR A 27 -1.07 -3.72 1.71
C THR A 27 -0.24 -2.49 2.03
N GLN A 28 -0.84 -1.29 2.05
CA GLN A 28 -0.11 -0.04 2.21
C GLN A 28 -0.42 0.69 3.52
N ILE A 29 -1.68 0.81 3.93
CA ILE A 29 -2.09 1.58 5.11
C ILE A 29 -2.07 0.72 6.39
N LYS A 30 -2.71 -0.45 6.34
CA LYS A 30 -2.85 -1.35 7.50
C LYS A 30 -1.52 -1.76 8.14
N PRO A 31 -0.44 -2.05 7.39
CA PRO A 31 0.86 -2.34 7.99
C PRO A 31 1.42 -1.19 8.84
N ILE A 32 1.22 0.06 8.41
CA ILE A 32 1.66 1.23 9.17
C ILE A 32 0.82 1.39 10.45
N ILE A 33 -0.52 1.25 10.32
CA ILE A 33 -1.43 1.28 11.47
C ILE A 33 -1.02 0.23 12.51
N ASN A 34 -0.83 -1.02 12.08
CA ASN A 34 -0.47 -2.12 12.97
C ASN A 34 0.86 -1.89 13.68
N LYS A 35 1.83 -1.30 13.01
CA LYS A 35 3.17 -1.07 13.56
C LYS A 35 3.24 0.14 14.49
N LYS A 36 2.49 1.20 14.19
CA LYS A 36 2.72 2.53 14.78
C LYS A 36 1.52 3.12 15.54
N CYS A 37 0.31 2.56 15.37
CA CYS A 37 -0.91 3.21 15.86
C CYS A 37 -1.74 2.32 16.79
N ILE A 38 -1.81 1.01 16.47
CA ILE A 38 -2.80 0.10 17.06
C ILE A 38 -2.60 -0.13 18.57
N SER A 39 -1.37 0.03 19.08
CA SER A 39 -1.06 -0.09 20.51
C SER A 39 -1.81 0.92 21.39
N CYS A 40 -2.12 2.09 20.84
CA CYS A 40 -2.88 3.15 21.53
C CYS A 40 -4.29 3.34 20.96
N HIS A 41 -4.51 2.97 19.71
CA HIS A 41 -5.78 3.16 18.98
C HIS A 41 -6.34 1.81 18.48
N GLY A 42 -6.31 0.79 19.34
CA GLY A 42 -6.84 -0.54 19.07
C GLY A 42 -8.00 -0.93 19.99
N GLY A 43 -8.35 -2.23 19.99
CA GLY A 43 -9.52 -2.72 20.72
C GLY A 43 -9.42 -2.61 22.25
N VAL A 44 -8.23 -2.78 22.83
CA VAL A 44 -8.02 -2.74 24.29
C VAL A 44 -7.80 -1.31 24.78
N LYS A 45 -7.05 -0.50 24.01
CA LYS A 45 -6.81 0.91 24.32
C LYS A 45 -7.34 1.75 23.15
N GLN A 46 -8.26 2.66 23.48
CA GLN A 46 -8.88 3.59 22.54
C GLN A 46 -8.63 5.00 23.02
N SER A 47 -7.38 5.46 22.91
CA SER A 47 -6.99 6.80 23.34
C SER A 47 -7.84 7.88 22.65
N ALA A 48 -8.42 8.79 23.43
CA ALA A 48 -9.36 9.83 22.98
C ALA A 48 -10.62 9.28 22.27
N GLY A 49 -11.08 8.07 22.64
CA GLY A 49 -12.23 7.43 22.01
C GLY A 49 -12.04 7.11 20.52
N PHE A 50 -10.77 6.99 20.07
CA PHE A 50 -10.43 6.72 18.68
C PHE A 50 -9.81 5.34 18.53
N SER A 51 -10.41 4.51 17.68
CA SER A 51 -9.92 3.17 17.33
C SER A 51 -9.70 3.05 15.82
N LEU A 52 -8.64 2.36 15.46
CA LEU A 52 -8.28 2.02 14.07
C LEU A 52 -8.49 0.52 13.79
N LEU A 53 -9.19 -0.18 14.67
CA LEU A 53 -9.41 -1.62 14.53
C LEU A 53 -10.48 -1.92 13.48
N PHE A 54 -11.59 -1.18 13.54
CA PHE A 54 -12.72 -1.32 12.61
C PHE A 54 -13.03 0.01 11.93
N LYS A 55 -13.53 -0.09 10.70
CA LYS A 55 -13.87 1.08 9.86
C LYS A 55 -14.84 2.02 10.55
N GLU A 56 -15.88 1.44 11.14
CA GLU A 56 -16.96 2.18 11.79
C GLU A 56 -16.45 3.00 12.97
N GLU A 57 -15.52 2.44 13.75
CA GLU A 57 -14.88 3.11 14.88
C GLU A 57 -13.91 4.21 14.39
N ALA A 58 -13.14 3.92 13.34
CA ALA A 58 -12.14 4.85 12.80
C ALA A 58 -12.77 6.08 12.13
N LEU A 59 -13.96 5.94 11.57
CA LEU A 59 -14.71 7.02 10.93
C LEU A 59 -15.76 7.65 11.86
N GLY A 60 -15.93 7.07 13.05
CA GLY A 60 -16.83 7.57 14.08
C GLY A 60 -16.32 8.82 14.78
N ASN A 61 -17.16 9.37 15.65
CA ASN A 61 -16.77 10.49 16.51
C ASN A 61 -15.82 10.02 17.61
N THR A 62 -14.84 10.84 17.91
CA THR A 62 -13.95 10.70 19.06
C THR A 62 -14.57 11.35 20.31
N ASP A 63 -13.92 11.26 21.46
CA ASP A 63 -14.34 11.93 22.70
C ASP A 63 -14.46 13.45 22.55
N GLU A 64 -13.83 14.03 21.53
CA GLU A 64 -13.95 15.47 21.21
C GLU A 64 -15.21 15.78 20.36
N GLY A 65 -16.09 14.81 20.15
CA GLY A 65 -17.37 14.98 19.44
C GLY A 65 -17.26 15.12 17.92
N SER A 66 -16.09 14.87 17.33
CA SER A 66 -15.89 14.94 15.88
C SER A 66 -14.97 13.82 15.38
N PRO A 67 -15.09 13.36 14.12
CA PRO A 67 -14.26 12.30 13.60
C PRO A 67 -12.80 12.75 13.43
N ALA A 68 -11.87 11.82 13.70
CA ALA A 68 -10.45 12.04 13.43
C ALA A 68 -10.11 11.91 11.94
N ILE A 69 -10.86 11.11 11.21
CA ILE A 69 -10.72 10.89 9.77
C ILE A 69 -11.98 11.38 9.07
N ILE A 70 -11.84 12.29 8.13
CA ILE A 70 -12.93 12.80 7.29
C ILE A 70 -12.69 12.28 5.87
N PRO A 71 -13.43 11.26 5.41
CA PRO A 71 -13.25 10.70 4.06
C PRO A 71 -13.37 11.79 2.98
N GLY A 72 -12.46 11.77 2.02
CA GLY A 72 -12.38 12.76 0.96
C GLY A 72 -11.72 14.09 1.35
N ASN A 73 -11.34 14.29 2.62
CA ASN A 73 -10.77 15.56 3.07
C ASN A 73 -9.68 15.40 4.13
N ALA A 74 -8.47 15.11 3.66
CA ALA A 74 -7.30 14.95 4.53
C ALA A 74 -6.96 16.24 5.31
N ASN A 75 -7.10 17.41 4.70
CA ASN A 75 -6.78 18.69 5.33
C ASN A 75 -7.66 19.00 6.53
N LYS A 76 -8.91 18.55 6.54
CA LYS A 76 -9.84 18.68 7.68
C LYS A 76 -9.69 17.53 8.67
N SER A 77 -9.08 16.42 8.29
CA SER A 77 -8.88 15.26 9.14
C SER A 77 -7.85 15.57 10.24
N ARG A 78 -8.29 15.45 11.51
CA ARG A 78 -7.43 15.70 12.67
C ARG A 78 -6.23 14.74 12.70
N MET A 79 -6.40 13.51 12.26
CA MET A 79 -5.32 12.54 12.12
C MET A 79 -4.13 13.11 11.34
N ILE A 80 -4.37 13.73 10.18
CA ILE A 80 -3.30 14.35 9.37
C ILE A 80 -2.70 15.56 10.08
N LYS A 81 -3.51 16.38 10.73
CA LYS A 81 -3.00 17.53 11.52
C LYS A 81 -2.06 17.07 12.62
N ARG A 82 -2.43 16.00 13.36
CA ARG A 82 -1.61 15.41 14.41
C ARG A 82 -0.28 14.83 13.91
N PHE A 83 -0.20 14.38 12.66
CA PHE A 83 1.06 13.94 12.05
C PHE A 83 2.03 15.09 11.77
N HIS A 84 1.52 16.29 11.55
CA HIS A 84 2.30 17.50 11.25
C HIS A 84 2.58 18.37 12.48
N GLU A 85 2.11 17.99 13.67
CA GLU A 85 2.37 18.75 14.88
C GLU A 85 3.86 18.77 15.22
N ASN A 86 4.34 19.97 15.58
CA ASN A 86 5.71 20.15 16.05
C ASN A 86 5.86 19.86 17.55
N ASP A 87 4.78 20.06 18.30
CA ASP A 87 4.73 19.77 19.73
C ASP A 87 4.67 18.25 19.95
N PRO A 88 5.68 17.65 20.62
CA PRO A 88 5.69 16.22 20.90
C PRO A 88 4.50 15.72 21.71
N GLU A 89 3.93 16.59 22.58
CA GLU A 89 2.74 16.26 23.39
C GLU A 89 1.46 16.15 22.56
N LEU A 90 1.45 16.76 21.39
CA LEU A 90 0.30 16.77 20.48
C LEU A 90 0.51 15.91 19.25
N ARG A 91 1.75 15.64 18.88
CA ARG A 91 2.09 14.88 17.68
C ARG A 91 1.74 13.39 17.81
N MET A 92 1.28 12.79 16.72
CA MET A 92 1.13 11.34 16.59
C MET A 92 2.16 10.76 15.60
N PRO A 93 2.71 9.57 15.89
CA PRO A 93 2.51 8.72 17.07
C PRO A 93 3.10 9.36 18.35
N PHE A 94 2.32 9.33 19.44
CA PHE A 94 2.73 9.91 20.74
C PHE A 94 3.91 9.13 21.32
N GLU A 95 4.90 9.86 21.85
CA GLU A 95 6.13 9.29 22.44
C GLU A 95 6.93 8.35 21.52
N ASN A 96 6.66 8.38 20.22
CA ASN A 96 7.33 7.55 19.22
C ASN A 96 7.93 8.43 18.11
N PRO A 97 8.86 7.88 17.31
CA PRO A 97 9.38 8.59 16.15
C PRO A 97 8.25 9.02 15.21
N PRO A 98 8.34 10.23 14.63
CA PRO A 98 7.33 10.72 13.69
C PRO A 98 7.20 9.79 12.48
N LEU A 99 6.06 9.86 11.83
CA LEU A 99 5.90 9.24 10.51
C LEU A 99 6.84 9.89 9.49
N SER A 100 7.34 9.10 8.56
CA SER A 100 8.08 9.64 7.41
C SER A 100 7.15 10.47 6.52
N LYS A 101 7.75 11.34 5.70
CA LYS A 101 7.00 12.12 4.72
C LYS A 101 6.17 11.21 3.81
N ASP A 102 6.75 10.11 3.33
CA ASP A 102 6.07 9.18 2.42
C ASP A 102 4.87 8.49 3.10
N GLU A 103 4.99 8.15 4.39
CA GLU A 103 3.87 7.59 5.17
C GLU A 103 2.75 8.63 5.34
N ILE A 104 3.07 9.89 5.62
CA ILE A 104 2.08 10.97 5.74
C ILE A 104 1.40 11.25 4.40
N ASP A 105 2.17 11.30 3.31
CA ASP A 105 1.65 11.50 1.95
C ASP A 105 0.72 10.34 1.56
N LEU A 106 1.06 9.12 1.95
CA LEU A 106 0.25 7.93 1.71
C LEU A 106 -1.09 7.99 2.45
N PHE A 107 -1.09 8.32 3.75
CA PHE A 107 -2.33 8.53 4.52
C PHE A 107 -3.16 9.67 3.93
N THR A 108 -2.53 10.78 3.56
CA THR A 108 -3.19 11.93 2.94
C THR A 108 -3.89 11.53 1.65
N LYS A 109 -3.20 10.77 0.78
CA LYS A 109 -3.75 10.26 -0.47
C LYS A 109 -4.91 9.31 -0.21
N TRP A 110 -4.76 8.37 0.72
CA TRP A 110 -5.81 7.42 1.09
C TRP A 110 -7.07 8.12 1.59
N ILE A 111 -6.94 9.10 2.50
CA ILE A 111 -8.09 9.86 3.02
C ILE A 111 -8.77 10.66 1.90
N ASN A 112 -7.99 11.33 1.03
CA ASN A 112 -8.53 12.09 -0.10
C ASN A 112 -9.24 11.20 -1.14
N GLN A 113 -8.89 9.92 -1.21
CA GLN A 113 -9.56 8.92 -2.04
C GLN A 113 -10.82 8.32 -1.37
N GLY A 114 -11.21 8.82 -0.21
CA GLY A 114 -12.42 8.40 0.50
C GLY A 114 -12.17 7.51 1.71
N ALA A 115 -10.93 7.37 2.17
CA ALA A 115 -10.53 6.49 3.29
C ALA A 115 -11.13 5.08 3.12
N ASN A 116 -10.98 4.51 1.92
CA ASN A 116 -11.53 3.21 1.61
C ASN A 116 -10.84 2.12 2.43
N TRP A 117 -11.63 1.46 3.26
CA TRP A 117 -11.19 0.32 4.06
C TRP A 117 -11.28 -0.93 3.19
N GLY A 118 -10.18 -1.61 2.97
CA GLY A 118 -10.16 -2.79 2.14
C GLY A 118 -10.99 -3.93 2.73
N THR A 119 -11.58 -4.75 1.89
CA THR A 119 -12.15 -6.03 2.31
C THR A 119 -11.00 -6.89 2.86
N HIS A 120 -11.24 -7.59 3.98
CA HIS A 120 -10.23 -8.51 4.52
C HIS A 120 -9.87 -9.56 3.45
N TRP A 121 -8.58 -9.78 3.23
CA TRP A 121 -8.07 -10.66 2.17
C TRP A 121 -8.72 -12.04 2.14
N ALA A 122 -9.08 -12.58 3.30
CA ALA A 122 -9.74 -13.89 3.41
C ALA A 122 -11.14 -13.94 2.77
N TYR A 123 -11.75 -12.78 2.51
CA TYR A 123 -13.07 -12.68 1.85
C TYR A 123 -12.97 -12.21 0.40
N ILE A 124 -11.75 -12.02 -0.10
CA ILE A 124 -11.51 -11.69 -1.51
C ILE A 124 -11.31 -13.01 -2.25
N PRO A 125 -12.16 -13.35 -3.23
CA PRO A 125 -11.92 -14.53 -4.06
C PRO A 125 -10.53 -14.46 -4.72
N PRO A 126 -9.75 -15.55 -4.70
CA PRO A 126 -8.46 -15.54 -5.36
C PRO A 126 -8.62 -15.31 -6.86
N GLU A 127 -7.90 -14.33 -7.38
CA GLU A 127 -7.83 -14.08 -8.81
C GLU A 127 -6.66 -14.87 -9.41
N LYS A 128 -6.88 -15.38 -10.64
CA LYS A 128 -5.84 -16.08 -11.37
C LYS A 128 -4.81 -15.04 -11.85
N SER A 129 -3.61 -15.10 -11.29
CA SER A 129 -2.50 -14.26 -11.75
C SER A 129 -2.06 -14.65 -13.16
N GLU A 130 -1.65 -13.65 -13.94
CA GLU A 130 -0.97 -13.91 -15.22
C GLU A 130 0.38 -14.57 -14.94
N ILE A 131 0.69 -15.63 -15.71
CA ILE A 131 1.94 -16.36 -15.58
C ILE A 131 3.03 -15.50 -16.24
N PRO A 132 4.09 -15.09 -15.48
CA PRO A 132 5.13 -14.25 -16.04
C PRO A 132 5.91 -15.01 -17.14
N GLU A 133 6.23 -14.27 -18.21
CA GLU A 133 7.22 -14.75 -19.18
C GLU A 133 8.61 -14.60 -18.60
N VAL A 134 9.44 -15.62 -18.75
CA VAL A 134 10.81 -15.65 -18.24
C VAL A 134 11.80 -16.01 -19.34
N GLY A 135 13.07 -15.70 -19.13
CA GLY A 135 14.11 -15.96 -20.12
C GLY A 135 14.24 -17.43 -20.48
N LYS A 136 14.51 -17.71 -21.76
CA LYS A 136 14.69 -19.07 -22.31
C LYS A 136 15.81 -19.87 -21.63
N SER A 137 16.67 -19.24 -20.84
CA SER A 137 17.71 -19.90 -20.05
C SER A 137 17.11 -20.88 -19.03
N PHE A 138 16.04 -20.51 -18.35
CA PHE A 138 15.37 -21.34 -17.34
C PHE A 138 14.72 -22.59 -17.97
N ASP A 139 14.15 -22.44 -19.16
CA ASP A 139 13.58 -23.57 -19.90
C ASP A 139 14.67 -24.54 -20.34
N LYS A 140 15.79 -24.03 -20.91
CA LYS A 140 16.94 -24.84 -21.31
C LYS A 140 17.57 -25.62 -20.15
N MET A 141 17.54 -25.06 -18.95
CA MET A 141 18.00 -25.72 -17.73
C MET A 141 17.01 -26.79 -17.23
N GLY A 142 15.83 -26.88 -17.83
CA GLY A 142 14.77 -27.76 -17.39
C GLY A 142 14.21 -27.37 -16.01
N PHE A 143 14.32 -26.09 -15.63
CA PHE A 143 13.82 -25.57 -14.36
C PHE A 143 12.32 -25.48 -14.36
N LEU A 144 11.73 -25.01 -15.47
CA LEU A 144 10.29 -24.82 -15.60
C LEU A 144 9.54 -26.15 -15.76
N LYS A 145 8.79 -26.56 -14.77
CA LYS A 145 7.96 -27.79 -14.77
C LYS A 145 6.47 -27.48 -14.69
N ASN A 146 6.11 -26.37 -14.09
CA ASN A 146 4.75 -25.93 -13.88
C ASN A 146 4.69 -24.40 -13.77
N PRO A 147 3.50 -23.78 -13.79
CA PRO A 147 3.36 -22.32 -13.72
C PRO A 147 3.99 -21.66 -12.49
N ILE A 148 4.10 -22.36 -11.36
CA ILE A 148 4.73 -21.81 -10.15
C ILE A 148 6.21 -21.52 -10.41
N ASP A 149 6.86 -22.38 -11.18
CA ASP A 149 8.28 -22.21 -11.51
C ASP A 149 8.53 -20.92 -12.30
N ASN A 150 7.56 -20.45 -13.08
CA ASN A 150 7.67 -19.17 -13.79
C ASN A 150 7.74 -17.99 -12.82
N PHE A 151 6.95 -18.00 -11.74
CA PHE A 151 6.99 -16.94 -10.72
C PHE A 151 8.34 -16.94 -9.99
N ILE A 152 8.86 -18.12 -9.66
CA ILE A 152 10.19 -18.25 -9.03
C ILE A 152 11.28 -17.79 -10.00
N ALA A 153 11.21 -18.20 -11.27
CA ALA A 153 12.19 -17.81 -12.28
C ALA A 153 12.18 -16.30 -12.54
N ALA A 154 11.01 -15.67 -12.60
CA ALA A 154 10.90 -14.22 -12.74
C ALA A 154 11.56 -13.47 -11.58
N GLN A 155 11.36 -13.94 -10.35
CA GLN A 155 12.01 -13.34 -9.17
C GLN A 155 13.55 -13.53 -9.23
N LEU A 156 14.01 -14.71 -9.66
CA LEU A 156 15.45 -14.96 -9.82
C LEU A 156 16.05 -14.06 -10.91
N GLU A 157 15.34 -13.82 -12.03
CA GLU A 157 15.79 -12.88 -13.07
C GLU A 157 15.94 -11.46 -12.56
N ASP A 158 14.96 -10.96 -11.80
CA ASP A 158 14.99 -9.62 -11.22
C ASP A 158 16.19 -9.44 -10.29
N GLU A 159 16.51 -10.47 -9.50
CA GLU A 159 17.66 -10.50 -8.59
C GLU A 159 18.98 -10.88 -9.30
N LYS A 160 18.96 -11.16 -10.61
CA LYS A 160 20.13 -11.62 -11.41
C LYS A 160 20.75 -12.91 -10.86
N LEU A 161 19.90 -13.77 -10.31
CA LEU A 161 20.30 -15.07 -9.79
C LEU A 161 19.95 -16.19 -10.77
N VAL A 162 20.64 -17.30 -10.64
CA VAL A 162 20.34 -18.55 -11.35
C VAL A 162 20.05 -19.64 -10.33
N PRO A 163 19.14 -20.58 -10.62
CA PRO A 163 18.87 -21.69 -9.72
C PRO A 163 20.08 -22.60 -9.62
N ASN A 164 20.32 -23.16 -8.44
CA ASN A 164 21.31 -24.20 -8.25
C ASN A 164 20.97 -25.45 -9.05
N GLY A 165 21.99 -26.21 -9.41
CA GLY A 165 21.82 -27.53 -10.02
C GLY A 165 21.05 -28.48 -9.08
N LYS A 166 20.52 -29.57 -9.67
CA LYS A 166 19.82 -30.61 -8.90
C LYS A 166 20.78 -31.22 -7.87
N ALA A 167 20.34 -31.24 -6.61
CA ALA A 167 21.11 -31.88 -5.55
C ALA A 167 21.26 -33.38 -5.77
N ASP A 168 22.42 -33.91 -5.38
CA ASP A 168 22.64 -35.38 -5.35
C ASP A 168 21.73 -36.04 -4.32
N LYS A 169 21.28 -37.27 -4.65
CA LYS A 169 20.39 -38.02 -3.75
C LYS A 169 20.98 -38.24 -2.35
N ASN A 170 22.30 -38.35 -2.27
CA ASN A 170 23.01 -38.55 -0.99
C ASN A 170 23.04 -37.32 -0.12
N ILE A 171 22.77 -36.14 -0.69
CA ILE A 171 22.66 -34.85 0.04
C ILE A 171 21.24 -34.63 0.58
N LEU A 172 20.25 -35.31 0.01
CA LEU A 172 18.84 -35.19 0.37
C LEU A 172 18.39 -36.22 1.42
N ALA A 173 19.25 -37.10 1.87
CA ALA A 173 18.96 -38.20 2.83
C ALA A 173 19.20 -37.75 4.30
#